data_95ccfa604b433276daabc1231669c6a0
#
_entry.id   95ccfa604b433276daabc1231669c6a0
#
_cell.length_a   1.000
_cell.length_b   1.000
_cell.length_c   1.000
_cell.angle_alpha   90.00
_cell.angle_beta   90.00
_cell.angle_gamma   90.00
#
_symmetry.space_group_name_H-M   'P 1'
#
loop_
_entity.id
_entity.type
_entity.pdbx_description
1 polymer ?
#
loop_
_entity_poly.entity_id
_entity_poly.type
_entity_poly.pdbx_seq_one_letter_code
_entity_poly.pdbx_strand_id
1 'polypeptide(L)'
;VELLLIEADGHGETTDANILAVRKRFDELYAQYKPLTEAEAEEVRAAGGLFIIGTERHESRRIDNQLRGRAGRQGDPGASRFYLSLEDDLMRLFGGDRVQGLMGTLGIDEDTPIENRMITSTIESAQKKLEGRNFEIRKNVLKYDDVMNQQREVIYTLRRDMMVEEDLEPVLSEFRNDILDDAYTPLEQADTDTAIELRKALQARLADVFNLGRVLAADAPVPDRAGCEECIHQIFQQLREEAGPLYQDILRYFLLEELDRTWKEHLRNMDALRDGIGLRGYGQKDPKLEYKREGFEMFQSMLFQIREGVFRALTRV
;
A
#
# COMPACT_ATOMS: atom_id res chain seq x y z
N VAL A 1 25.01 20.99 -14.24
CA VAL A 1 25.78 21.72 -13.21
C VAL A 1 25.77 20.95 -11.90
N GLU A 2 24.61 20.52 -11.35
CA GLU A 2 24.52 19.77 -10.09
C GLU A 2 25.29 18.46 -10.09
N LEU A 3 25.22 17.67 -11.17
CA LEU A 3 25.97 16.41 -11.30
C LEU A 3 27.49 16.64 -11.28
N LEU A 4 27.97 17.68 -11.93
CA LEU A 4 29.40 18.05 -11.92
C LEU A 4 29.87 18.55 -10.56
N LEU A 5 29.01 19.21 -9.78
CA LEU A 5 29.32 19.62 -8.41
C LEU A 5 29.40 18.41 -7.46
N ILE A 6 28.51 17.43 -7.61
CA ILE A 6 28.53 16.18 -6.83
C ILE A 6 29.80 15.38 -7.17
N GLU A 7 30.21 15.31 -8.43
CA GLU A 7 31.44 14.65 -8.86
C GLU A 7 32.70 15.40 -8.42
N ALA A 8 32.64 16.75 -8.35
CA ALA A 8 33.74 17.56 -7.86
C ALA A 8 34.00 17.40 -6.36
N ASP A 9 32.93 17.32 -5.55
CA ASP A 9 33.00 17.07 -4.09
C ASP A 9 33.27 15.59 -3.76
N GLY A 10 33.14 14.68 -4.75
CA GLY A 10 33.35 13.25 -4.60
C GLY A 10 34.81 12.86 -4.38
N HIS A 11 35.08 11.97 -3.42
CA HIS A 11 36.43 11.45 -3.12
C HIS A 11 36.82 10.20 -3.92
N GLY A 12 36.01 9.78 -4.90
CA GLY A 12 36.31 8.62 -5.76
C GLY A 12 37.53 8.85 -6.67
N GLU A 13 38.36 7.85 -6.86
CA GLU A 13 39.45 7.90 -7.82
C GLU A 13 38.91 8.00 -9.25
N THR A 14 39.40 8.98 -10.03
CA THR A 14 39.02 9.18 -11.42
C THR A 14 40.23 9.57 -12.27
N THR A 15 40.26 9.11 -13.52
CA THR A 15 41.25 9.46 -14.52
C THR A 15 40.68 10.43 -15.57
N ASP A 16 39.40 10.83 -15.43
CA ASP A 16 38.77 11.78 -16.36
C ASP A 16 39.33 13.20 -16.18
N ALA A 17 39.92 13.71 -17.22
CA ALA A 17 40.55 15.03 -17.23
C ALA A 17 39.59 16.18 -16.94
N ASN A 18 38.32 16.07 -17.34
CA ASN A 18 37.28 17.07 -17.09
C ASN A 18 36.91 17.11 -15.60
N ILE A 19 36.74 15.93 -14.99
CA ILE A 19 36.44 15.82 -13.56
C ILE A 19 37.59 16.36 -12.72
N LEU A 20 38.82 16.00 -13.07
CA LEU A 20 40.02 16.51 -12.40
C LEU A 20 40.15 18.04 -12.51
N ALA A 21 39.84 18.61 -13.67
CA ALA A 21 39.84 20.07 -13.86
C ALA A 21 38.78 20.77 -13.00
N VAL A 22 37.57 20.19 -12.92
CA VAL A 22 36.49 20.73 -12.09
C VAL A 22 36.83 20.61 -10.60
N ARG A 23 37.42 19.50 -10.15
CA ARG A 23 37.90 19.33 -8.75
C ARG A 23 38.94 20.38 -8.41
N LYS A 24 39.95 20.58 -9.25
CA LYS A 24 40.97 21.59 -9.03
C LYS A 24 40.33 22.98 -8.89
N ARG A 25 39.38 23.31 -9.75
CA ARG A 25 38.69 24.60 -9.69
C ARG A 25 37.83 24.74 -8.44
N PHE A 26 37.19 23.67 -8.03
CA PHE A 26 36.44 23.58 -6.76
C PHE A 26 37.37 23.82 -5.55
N ASP A 27 38.52 23.16 -5.49
CA ASP A 27 39.49 23.32 -4.41
C ASP A 27 40.06 24.75 -4.34
N GLU A 28 40.35 25.37 -5.49
CA GLU A 28 40.77 26.77 -5.56
C GLU A 28 39.72 27.72 -4.99
N LEU A 29 38.45 27.57 -5.38
CA LEU A 29 37.35 28.39 -4.88
C LEU A 29 37.09 28.11 -3.40
N TYR A 30 37.11 26.85 -3.00
CA TYR A 30 36.92 26.44 -1.60
C TYR A 30 38.00 27.07 -0.71
N ALA A 31 39.26 26.99 -1.09
CA ALA A 31 40.36 27.61 -0.36
C ALA A 31 40.24 29.15 -0.29
N GLN A 32 39.65 29.79 -1.29
CA GLN A 32 39.42 31.24 -1.31
C GLN A 32 38.26 31.64 -0.36
N TYR A 33 37.15 30.91 -0.39
CA TYR A 33 35.94 31.33 0.34
C TYR A 33 35.88 30.78 1.77
N LYS A 34 36.49 29.64 2.05
CA LYS A 34 36.45 29.02 3.37
C LYS A 34 36.93 29.93 4.51
N PRO A 35 38.09 30.64 4.41
CA PRO A 35 38.52 31.54 5.48
C PRO A 35 37.56 32.70 5.72
N LEU A 36 36.88 33.19 4.65
CA LEU A 36 35.90 34.26 4.78
C LEU A 36 34.65 33.79 5.51
N THR A 37 34.14 32.62 5.13
CA THR A 37 32.95 32.02 5.78
C THR A 37 33.24 31.57 7.21
N GLU A 38 34.45 31.14 7.52
CA GLU A 38 34.87 30.82 8.89
C GLU A 38 34.93 32.07 9.79
N ALA A 39 35.43 33.18 9.28
CA ALA A 39 35.44 34.44 10.02
C ALA A 39 34.00 34.96 10.25
N GLU A 40 33.14 34.94 9.24
CA GLU A 40 31.71 35.28 9.38
C GLU A 40 30.97 34.32 10.36
N ALA A 41 31.30 33.01 10.38
CA ALA A 41 30.73 32.06 11.30
C ALA A 41 31.08 32.40 12.76
N GLU A 42 32.28 32.86 13.06
CA GLU A 42 32.66 33.33 14.39
C GLU A 42 31.88 34.59 14.80
N GLU A 43 31.67 35.54 13.91
CA GLU A 43 30.82 36.70 14.16
C GLU A 43 29.39 36.32 14.47
N VAL A 44 28.81 35.35 13.71
CA VAL A 44 27.47 34.83 13.95
C VAL A 44 27.39 34.13 15.32
N ARG A 45 28.37 33.30 15.70
CA ARG A 45 28.44 32.69 17.02
C ARG A 45 28.52 33.71 18.13
N ALA A 46 29.35 34.73 17.97
CA ALA A 46 29.50 35.83 18.93
C ALA A 46 28.22 36.66 19.10
N ALA A 47 27.41 36.78 18.04
CA ALA A 47 26.09 37.43 18.05
C ALA A 47 24.99 36.57 18.70
N GLY A 48 25.27 35.32 19.10
CA GLY A 48 24.30 34.40 19.70
C GLY A 48 23.79 33.30 18.82
N GLY A 49 24.39 33.12 17.64
CA GLY A 49 24.08 32.05 16.69
C GLY A 49 22.78 32.23 15.90
N LEU A 50 22.23 31.14 15.41
CA LEU A 50 21.01 31.16 14.60
C LEU A 50 19.77 31.45 15.48
N PHE A 51 19.04 32.51 15.13
CA PHE A 51 17.76 32.84 15.74
C PHE A 51 16.60 32.44 14.82
N ILE A 52 15.76 31.50 15.25
CA ILE A 52 14.64 30.98 14.47
C ILE A 52 13.35 31.67 14.90
N ILE A 53 12.65 32.28 13.96
CA ILE A 53 11.32 32.86 14.15
C ILE A 53 10.29 31.94 13.51
N GLY A 54 9.38 31.38 14.29
CA GLY A 54 8.21 30.68 13.83
C GLY A 54 6.99 31.59 13.82
N THR A 55 6.29 31.71 12.72
CA THR A 55 5.10 32.57 12.57
C THR A 55 3.81 31.82 12.85
N GLU A 56 3.88 30.49 12.94
CA GLU A 56 2.75 29.60 13.28
C GLU A 56 3.28 28.29 13.89
N ARG A 57 2.38 27.50 14.47
CA ARG A 57 2.69 26.14 14.94
C ARG A 57 2.33 25.10 13.90
N HIS A 58 3.16 24.08 13.77
CA HIS A 58 2.81 22.90 12.99
C HIS A 58 1.78 22.05 13.73
N GLU A 59 1.12 21.17 13.00
CA GLU A 59 0.18 20.21 13.57
C GLU A 59 0.81 19.24 14.56
N SER A 60 2.14 19.04 14.50
CA SER A 60 2.88 18.13 15.36
C SER A 60 4.01 18.85 16.09
N ARG A 61 4.05 18.69 17.42
CA ARG A 61 5.14 19.19 18.28
C ARG A 61 6.52 18.67 17.86
N ARG A 62 6.57 17.49 17.27
CA ARG A 62 7.82 16.92 16.76
C ARG A 62 8.42 17.78 15.64
N ILE A 63 7.59 18.30 14.75
CA ILE A 63 8.05 19.20 13.66
C ILE A 63 8.52 20.54 14.24
N ASP A 64 7.79 21.12 15.18
CA ASP A 64 8.22 22.33 15.89
C ASP A 64 9.58 22.12 16.58
N ASN A 65 9.76 20.98 17.24
CA ASN A 65 11.02 20.66 17.89
C ASN A 65 12.16 20.42 16.89
N GLN A 66 11.87 19.86 15.72
CA GLN A 66 12.85 19.75 14.61
C GLN A 66 13.24 21.12 14.06
N LEU A 67 12.30 22.07 13.98
CA LEU A 67 12.57 23.43 13.60
C LEU A 67 13.46 24.12 14.66
N ARG A 68 13.06 24.04 15.93
CA ARG A 68 13.87 24.58 17.06
C ARG A 68 15.27 23.96 17.10
N GLY A 69 15.39 22.67 16.86
CA GLY A 69 16.66 21.95 16.85
C GLY A 69 17.58 22.29 15.69
N ARG A 70 17.19 23.20 14.79
CA ARG A 70 18.09 23.76 13.79
C ARG A 70 18.99 24.86 14.37
N ALA A 71 18.56 25.52 15.45
CA ALA A 71 19.39 26.39 16.25
C ALA A 71 20.22 25.56 17.25
N GLY A 72 21.43 25.99 17.55
CA GLY A 72 22.27 25.34 18.56
C GLY A 72 22.80 23.96 18.19
N ARG A 73 23.01 23.65 16.90
CA ARG A 73 23.60 22.38 16.46
C ARG A 73 25.06 22.28 16.90
N GLN A 74 25.49 21.08 17.27
CA GLN A 74 26.86 20.75 17.66
C GLN A 74 27.43 21.62 18.78
N GLY A 75 26.54 22.19 19.63
CA GLY A 75 26.97 23.06 20.74
C GLY A 75 27.07 24.54 20.40
N ASP A 76 26.77 24.94 19.18
CA ASP A 76 26.70 26.36 18.80
C ASP A 76 25.56 27.06 19.57
N PRO A 77 25.72 28.35 19.93
CA PRO A 77 24.64 29.13 20.50
C PRO A 77 23.50 29.27 19.50
N GLY A 78 22.26 29.42 19.98
CA GLY A 78 21.09 29.63 19.16
C GLY A 78 19.84 29.85 19.98
N ALA A 79 18.83 30.47 19.38
CA ALA A 79 17.55 30.73 20.03
C ALA A 79 16.38 30.50 19.05
N SER A 80 15.19 30.35 19.60
CA SER A 80 13.97 30.26 18.80
C SER A 80 12.80 30.92 19.52
N ARG A 81 11.93 31.60 18.76
CA ARG A 81 10.71 32.19 19.27
C ARG A 81 9.55 32.00 18.28
N PHE A 82 8.38 31.68 18.82
CA PHE A 82 7.14 31.59 18.04
C PHE A 82 6.28 32.83 18.30
N TYR A 83 5.80 33.43 17.22
CA TYR A 83 4.80 34.48 17.21
C TYR A 83 3.54 33.89 16.56
N LEU A 84 2.46 33.80 17.32
CA LEU A 84 1.26 33.08 16.94
C LEU A 84 0.08 34.03 16.91
N SER A 85 -0.84 33.85 15.97
CA SER A 85 -2.12 34.49 15.94
C SER A 85 -3.21 33.61 16.52
N LEU A 86 -4.22 34.20 17.14
CA LEU A 86 -5.44 33.49 17.55
C LEU A 86 -6.30 33.07 16.34
N GLU A 87 -6.02 33.63 15.17
CA GLU A 87 -6.64 33.29 13.91
C GLU A 87 -5.96 32.11 13.21
N ASP A 88 -4.79 31.65 13.69
CA ASP A 88 -4.11 30.48 13.15
C ASP A 88 -5.02 29.24 13.21
N ASP A 89 -4.94 28.39 12.21
CA ASP A 89 -5.81 27.20 12.06
C ASP A 89 -5.85 26.32 13.29
N LEU A 90 -4.71 26.14 13.97
CA LEU A 90 -4.62 25.39 15.20
C LEU A 90 -5.53 25.98 16.30
N MET A 91 -5.53 27.30 16.40
CA MET A 91 -6.32 28.02 17.42
C MET A 91 -7.80 28.03 17.05
N ARG A 92 -8.16 28.26 15.81
CA ARG A 92 -9.54 28.21 15.30
C ARG A 92 -10.20 26.86 15.55
N LEU A 93 -9.48 25.75 15.31
CA LEU A 93 -10.05 24.41 15.42
C LEU A 93 -10.18 23.91 16.88
N PHE A 94 -9.29 24.33 17.78
CA PHE A 94 -9.17 23.71 19.11
C PHE A 94 -9.14 24.65 20.30
N GLY A 95 -9.04 25.94 20.10
CA GLY A 95 -8.85 26.90 21.21
C GLY A 95 -9.55 28.24 21.06
N GLY A 96 -10.04 28.60 19.88
CA GLY A 96 -10.50 29.95 19.54
C GLY A 96 -11.55 30.51 20.49
N ASP A 97 -12.64 29.79 20.71
CA ASP A 97 -13.79 30.27 21.49
C ASP A 97 -13.44 30.59 22.96
N ARG A 98 -12.57 29.75 23.58
CA ARG A 98 -12.17 29.96 24.98
C ARG A 98 -11.22 31.13 25.15
N VAL A 99 -10.30 31.31 24.20
CA VAL A 99 -9.29 32.37 24.24
C VAL A 99 -9.91 33.70 23.84
N GLN A 100 -10.80 33.76 22.82
CA GLN A 100 -11.56 34.96 22.47
C GLN A 100 -12.44 35.42 23.61
N GLY A 101 -13.13 34.51 24.29
CA GLY A 101 -13.93 34.85 25.50
C GLY A 101 -13.07 35.42 26.62
N LEU A 102 -11.84 34.93 26.82
CA LEU A 102 -10.91 35.44 27.82
C LEU A 102 -10.40 36.84 27.45
N MET A 103 -10.11 37.10 26.19
CA MET A 103 -9.62 38.40 25.70
C MET A 103 -10.69 39.48 25.82
N GLY A 104 -11.93 39.16 25.47
CA GLY A 104 -13.06 40.10 25.67
C GLY A 104 -13.25 40.47 27.15
N THR A 105 -12.94 39.59 28.07
CA THR A 105 -13.04 39.83 29.53
C THR A 105 -11.85 40.62 30.08
N LEU A 106 -10.66 40.48 29.47
CA LEU A 106 -9.41 41.12 29.93
C LEU A 106 -9.19 42.52 29.30
N GLY A 107 -10.01 42.94 28.34
CA GLY A 107 -9.89 44.26 27.70
C GLY A 107 -8.52 44.48 26.99
N ILE A 108 -7.92 43.43 26.45
CA ILE A 108 -6.62 43.51 25.80
C ILE A 108 -6.82 43.96 24.36
N ASP A 109 -6.05 44.96 23.96
CA ASP A 109 -6.06 45.52 22.62
C ASP A 109 -5.51 44.50 21.58
N GLU A 110 -6.08 44.46 20.37
CA GLU A 110 -5.72 43.45 19.35
C GLU A 110 -4.26 43.47 18.96
N ASP A 111 -3.56 44.59 19.08
CA ASP A 111 -2.16 44.77 18.74
C ASP A 111 -1.17 44.48 19.88
N THR A 112 -1.66 44.09 21.06
CA THR A 112 -0.80 43.89 22.21
C THR A 112 -0.28 42.47 22.29
N PRO A 113 1.06 42.21 22.25
CA PRO A 113 1.61 40.88 22.39
C PRO A 113 1.29 40.29 23.76
N ILE A 114 0.67 39.12 23.78
CA ILE A 114 0.26 38.47 25.01
C ILE A 114 1.25 37.36 25.37
N GLU A 115 2.04 37.57 26.42
CA GLU A 115 2.88 36.53 27.00
C GLU A 115 2.22 35.99 28.27
N ASN A 116 1.45 34.94 28.17
CA ASN A 116 0.77 34.33 29.30
C ASN A 116 0.90 32.81 29.28
N ARG A 117 1.26 32.26 30.43
CA ARG A 117 1.44 30.82 30.65
C ARG A 117 0.17 30.00 30.34
N MET A 118 -1.01 30.58 30.62
CA MET A 118 -2.30 29.94 30.35
C MET A 118 -2.52 29.80 28.85
N ILE A 119 -2.20 30.84 28.05
CA ILE A 119 -2.31 30.80 26.60
C ILE A 119 -1.35 29.77 26.01
N THR A 120 -0.09 29.75 26.46
CA THR A 120 0.89 28.72 26.06
C THR A 120 0.36 27.31 26.33
N SER A 121 -0.20 27.07 27.51
CA SER A 121 -0.79 25.77 27.86
C SER A 121 -2.01 25.41 27.01
N THR A 122 -2.82 26.41 26.63
CA THR A 122 -3.97 26.19 25.73
C THR A 122 -3.50 25.80 24.34
N ILE A 123 -2.48 26.46 23.80
CA ILE A 123 -1.88 26.14 22.50
C ILE A 123 -1.28 24.71 22.50
N GLU A 124 -0.54 24.36 23.55
CA GLU A 124 0.00 23.01 23.71
C GLU A 124 -1.10 21.94 23.78
N SER A 125 -2.18 22.24 24.47
CA SER A 125 -3.35 21.35 24.59
C SER A 125 -4.08 21.19 23.26
N ALA A 126 -4.22 22.27 22.49
CA ALA A 126 -4.81 22.26 21.15
C ALA A 126 -3.99 21.38 20.21
N GLN A 127 -2.68 21.60 20.17
CA GLN A 127 -1.75 20.80 19.35
C GLN A 127 -1.78 19.31 19.75
N LYS A 128 -1.84 19.00 21.03
CA LYS A 128 -1.96 17.62 21.52
C LYS A 128 -3.25 16.93 21.10
N LYS A 129 -4.37 17.67 21.08
CA LYS A 129 -5.64 17.15 20.58
C LYS A 129 -5.61 16.89 19.08
N LEU A 130 -4.98 17.78 18.30
CA LEU A 130 -4.81 17.60 16.85
C LEU A 130 -3.92 16.38 16.54
N GLU A 131 -2.79 16.25 17.27
CA GLU A 131 -1.93 15.06 17.16
C GLU A 131 -2.71 13.76 17.44
N GLY A 132 -3.54 13.77 18.50
CA GLY A 132 -4.38 12.63 18.85
C GLY A 132 -5.39 12.29 17.77
N ARG A 133 -6.07 13.29 17.19
CA ARG A 133 -7.00 13.10 16.07
C ARG A 133 -6.28 12.51 14.84
N ASN A 134 -5.15 13.08 14.46
CA ASN A 134 -4.37 12.60 13.31
C ASN A 134 -3.82 11.18 13.55
N PHE A 135 -3.47 10.85 14.80
CA PHE A 135 -3.08 9.49 15.19
C PHE A 135 -4.24 8.50 15.01
N GLU A 136 -5.45 8.82 15.48
CA GLU A 136 -6.62 7.94 15.33
C GLU A 136 -7.03 7.77 13.86
N ILE A 137 -6.94 8.83 13.04
CA ILE A 137 -7.18 8.73 11.60
C ILE A 137 -6.21 7.72 10.97
N ARG A 138 -4.89 7.88 11.21
CA ARG A 138 -3.87 6.95 10.67
C ARG A 138 -4.05 5.54 11.18
N LYS A 139 -4.34 5.34 12.46
CA LYS A 139 -4.62 4.03 13.05
C LYS A 139 -5.83 3.36 12.41
N ASN A 140 -6.85 4.14 12.04
CA ASN A 140 -8.01 3.61 11.34
C ASN A 140 -7.65 3.20 9.91
N VAL A 141 -6.87 3.98 9.18
CA VAL A 141 -6.40 3.63 7.83
C VAL A 141 -5.57 2.33 7.87
N LEU A 142 -4.63 2.20 8.81
CA LEU A 142 -3.81 1.00 8.96
C LEU A 142 -4.63 -0.28 9.14
N LYS A 143 -5.80 -0.21 9.81
CA LYS A 143 -6.66 -1.39 9.98
C LYS A 143 -7.26 -1.92 8.68
N TYR A 144 -7.48 -1.05 7.69
CA TYR A 144 -7.89 -1.45 6.34
C TYR A 144 -6.69 -1.97 5.54
N ASP A 145 -5.55 -1.31 5.67
CA ASP A 145 -4.31 -1.69 4.98
C ASP A 145 -3.80 -3.06 5.44
N ASP A 146 -3.97 -3.43 6.72
CA ASP A 146 -3.59 -4.74 7.25
C ASP A 146 -4.27 -5.89 6.51
N VAL A 147 -5.56 -5.75 6.16
CA VAL A 147 -6.31 -6.76 5.39
C VAL A 147 -5.69 -6.93 4.00
N MET A 148 -5.43 -5.81 3.33
CA MET A 148 -4.81 -5.82 2.00
C MET A 148 -3.38 -6.36 2.02
N ASN A 149 -2.62 -6.08 3.08
CA ASN A 149 -1.25 -6.58 3.21
C ASN A 149 -1.22 -8.11 3.37
N GLN A 150 -2.12 -8.68 4.18
CA GLN A 150 -2.25 -10.13 4.31
C GLN A 150 -2.59 -10.80 2.98
N GLN A 151 -3.57 -10.26 2.24
CA GLN A 151 -3.94 -10.76 0.92
C GLN A 151 -2.78 -10.65 -0.09
N ARG A 152 -2.05 -9.51 -0.06
CA ARG A 152 -0.88 -9.29 -0.91
C ARG A 152 0.23 -10.29 -0.64
N GLU A 153 0.49 -10.61 0.63
CA GLU A 153 1.50 -11.60 1.03
C GLU A 153 1.20 -12.98 0.44
N VAL A 154 -0.06 -13.42 0.51
CA VAL A 154 -0.52 -14.68 -0.08
C VAL A 154 -0.29 -14.68 -1.60
N ILE A 155 -0.77 -13.65 -2.30
CA ILE A 155 -0.66 -13.55 -3.77
C ILE A 155 0.79 -13.46 -4.24
N TYR A 156 1.62 -12.67 -3.55
CA TYR A 156 3.02 -12.52 -3.94
C TYR A 156 3.84 -13.78 -3.66
N THR A 157 3.49 -14.53 -2.63
CA THR A 157 4.09 -15.84 -2.37
C THR A 157 3.69 -16.82 -3.48
N LEU A 158 2.41 -16.94 -3.78
CA LEU A 158 1.91 -17.80 -4.87
C LEU A 158 2.55 -17.42 -6.23
N ARG A 159 2.62 -16.12 -6.53
CA ARG A 159 3.25 -15.63 -7.76
C ARG A 159 4.73 -15.99 -7.83
N ARG A 160 5.46 -15.83 -6.73
CA ARG A 160 6.88 -16.18 -6.65
C ARG A 160 7.10 -17.67 -6.86
N ASP A 161 6.27 -18.50 -6.23
CA ASP A 161 6.37 -19.95 -6.34
C ASP A 161 6.12 -20.39 -7.79
N MET A 162 5.09 -19.83 -8.46
CA MET A 162 4.85 -20.06 -9.91
C MET A 162 6.03 -19.62 -10.83
N MET A 163 6.80 -18.61 -10.39
CA MET A 163 7.96 -18.14 -11.17
C MET A 163 9.23 -19.01 -10.99
N VAL A 164 9.40 -19.60 -9.81
CA VAL A 164 10.64 -20.28 -9.42
C VAL A 164 10.55 -21.80 -9.61
N GLU A 165 9.36 -22.38 -9.39
CA GLU A 165 9.17 -23.82 -9.53
C GLU A 165 9.41 -24.29 -10.97
N GLU A 166 10.22 -25.36 -11.11
CA GLU A 166 10.51 -25.96 -12.43
C GLU A 166 9.32 -26.79 -12.93
N ASP A 167 8.63 -27.48 -12.02
CA ASP A 167 7.45 -28.28 -12.31
C ASP A 167 6.19 -27.64 -11.70
N LEU A 168 5.26 -27.23 -12.55
CA LEU A 168 4.01 -26.58 -12.16
C LEU A 168 2.80 -27.53 -12.09
N GLU A 169 2.99 -28.81 -12.40
CA GLU A 169 1.94 -29.85 -12.31
C GLU A 169 1.33 -29.99 -10.91
N PRO A 170 2.10 -29.93 -9.82
CA PRO A 170 1.53 -29.98 -8.48
C PRO A 170 0.53 -28.83 -8.20
N VAL A 171 0.85 -27.62 -8.67
CA VAL A 171 -0.03 -26.44 -8.53
C VAL A 171 -1.31 -26.64 -9.31
N LEU A 172 -1.22 -27.12 -10.54
CA LEU A 172 -2.40 -27.42 -11.37
C LEU A 172 -3.25 -28.55 -10.76
N SER A 173 -2.61 -29.57 -10.19
CA SER A 173 -3.31 -30.66 -9.52
C SER A 173 -4.10 -30.18 -8.31
N GLU A 174 -3.54 -29.28 -7.52
CA GLU A 174 -4.24 -28.64 -6.39
C GLU A 174 -5.44 -27.83 -6.90
N PHE A 175 -5.22 -26.95 -7.88
CA PHE A 175 -6.30 -26.15 -8.46
C PHE A 175 -7.43 -26.99 -9.03
N ARG A 176 -7.10 -28.06 -9.77
CA ARG A 176 -8.06 -29.00 -10.28
C ARG A 176 -8.90 -29.66 -9.18
N ASN A 177 -8.24 -30.16 -8.14
CA ASN A 177 -8.91 -30.80 -7.04
C ASN A 177 -9.87 -29.86 -6.33
N ASP A 178 -9.46 -28.63 -6.07
CA ASP A 178 -10.29 -27.59 -5.46
C ASP A 178 -11.55 -27.28 -6.30
N ILE A 179 -11.39 -27.19 -7.63
CA ILE A 179 -12.53 -26.96 -8.55
C ILE A 179 -13.47 -28.15 -8.54
N LEU A 180 -12.95 -29.38 -8.58
CA LEU A 180 -13.76 -30.59 -8.56
C LEU A 180 -14.46 -30.80 -7.23
N ASP A 181 -13.79 -30.55 -6.11
CA ASP A 181 -14.39 -30.65 -4.79
C ASP A 181 -15.53 -29.64 -4.62
N ASP A 182 -15.34 -28.39 -5.01
CA ASP A 182 -16.38 -27.37 -4.98
C ASP A 182 -17.55 -27.72 -5.91
N ALA A 183 -17.28 -28.34 -7.03
CA ALA A 183 -18.26 -28.70 -8.02
C ALA A 183 -19.11 -29.93 -7.62
N TYR A 184 -18.51 -30.97 -7.04
CA TYR A 184 -19.18 -32.23 -6.72
C TYR A 184 -19.73 -32.31 -5.30
N THR A 185 -19.15 -31.61 -4.31
CA THR A 185 -19.63 -31.63 -2.91
C THR A 185 -21.12 -31.27 -2.76
N PRO A 186 -21.66 -30.25 -3.45
CA PRO A 186 -23.09 -29.95 -3.37
C PRO A 186 -23.98 -31.06 -3.88
N LEU A 187 -23.53 -31.86 -4.87
CA LEU A 187 -24.30 -32.99 -5.42
C LEU A 187 -24.40 -34.15 -4.46
N GLU A 188 -23.37 -34.40 -3.65
CA GLU A 188 -23.36 -35.49 -2.65
C GLU A 188 -24.34 -35.21 -1.50
N GLN A 189 -24.66 -33.96 -1.26
CA GLN A 189 -25.52 -33.50 -0.17
C GLN A 189 -26.96 -33.16 -0.62
N ALA A 190 -27.23 -33.18 -1.93
CA ALA A 190 -28.52 -32.76 -2.49
C ALA A 190 -29.57 -33.87 -2.44
N ASP A 191 -30.83 -33.47 -2.28
CA ASP A 191 -31.97 -34.34 -2.52
C ASP A 191 -32.16 -34.59 -4.05
N THR A 192 -33.04 -35.57 -4.38
CA THR A 192 -33.19 -36.07 -5.75
C THR A 192 -33.61 -34.97 -6.75
N ASP A 193 -34.48 -34.04 -6.35
CA ASP A 193 -34.98 -32.99 -7.26
C ASP A 193 -33.95 -31.88 -7.48
N THR A 194 -33.31 -31.44 -6.40
CA THR A 194 -32.21 -30.45 -6.46
C THR A 194 -31.00 -30.99 -7.20
N ALA A 195 -30.70 -32.30 -7.07
CA ALA A 195 -29.56 -32.92 -7.78
C ALA A 195 -29.66 -32.86 -9.30
N ILE A 196 -30.87 -32.85 -9.88
CA ILE A 196 -31.05 -32.77 -11.33
C ILE A 196 -30.63 -31.38 -11.87
N GLU A 197 -31.04 -30.32 -11.19
CA GLU A 197 -30.67 -28.95 -11.58
C GLU A 197 -29.17 -28.69 -11.36
N LEU A 198 -28.66 -29.14 -10.22
CA LEU A 198 -27.21 -29.05 -9.91
C LEU A 198 -26.36 -29.79 -10.93
N ARG A 199 -26.77 -30.97 -11.41
CA ARG A 199 -26.05 -31.71 -12.45
C ARG A 199 -26.00 -30.95 -13.79
N LYS A 200 -27.07 -30.26 -14.18
CA LYS A 200 -27.07 -29.44 -15.40
C LYS A 200 -26.13 -28.23 -15.27
N ALA A 201 -26.18 -27.55 -14.13
CA ALA A 201 -25.29 -26.43 -13.85
C ALA A 201 -23.81 -26.88 -13.80
N LEU A 202 -23.54 -28.02 -13.15
CA LEU A 202 -22.24 -28.66 -13.11
C LEU A 202 -21.73 -28.98 -14.51
N GLN A 203 -22.57 -29.58 -15.36
CA GLN A 203 -22.21 -29.92 -16.73
C GLN A 203 -21.77 -28.69 -17.50
N ALA A 204 -22.55 -27.62 -17.46
CA ALA A 204 -22.23 -26.38 -18.15
C ALA A 204 -20.91 -25.76 -17.62
N ARG A 205 -20.71 -25.77 -16.31
CA ARG A 205 -19.51 -25.23 -15.66
C ARG A 205 -18.25 -26.03 -16.01
N LEU A 206 -18.28 -27.36 -15.86
CA LEU A 206 -17.12 -28.21 -16.18
C LEU A 206 -16.78 -28.21 -17.66
N ALA A 207 -17.81 -28.17 -18.54
CA ALA A 207 -17.60 -28.05 -19.98
C ALA A 207 -16.92 -26.70 -20.33
N ASP A 208 -17.28 -25.61 -19.66
CA ASP A 208 -16.66 -24.30 -19.88
C ASP A 208 -15.24 -24.23 -19.30
N VAL A 209 -15.03 -24.72 -18.06
CA VAL A 209 -13.73 -24.61 -17.37
C VAL A 209 -12.69 -25.54 -17.99
N PHE A 210 -13.03 -26.81 -18.22
CA PHE A 210 -12.10 -27.83 -18.67
C PHE A 210 -12.19 -28.17 -20.16
N ASN A 211 -13.12 -27.52 -20.90
CA ASN A 211 -13.33 -27.78 -22.32
C ASN A 211 -13.53 -29.30 -22.62
N LEU A 212 -14.35 -29.97 -21.79
CA LEU A 212 -14.55 -31.42 -21.86
C LEU A 212 -15.04 -31.93 -23.24
N GLY A 213 -15.56 -31.03 -24.06
CA GLY A 213 -15.93 -31.33 -25.45
C GLY A 213 -14.78 -31.80 -26.35
N ARG A 214 -13.51 -31.64 -25.91
CA ARG A 214 -12.34 -32.20 -26.62
C ARG A 214 -12.29 -33.74 -26.53
N VAL A 215 -12.79 -34.33 -25.42
CA VAL A 215 -12.71 -35.79 -25.15
C VAL A 215 -14.06 -36.47 -24.99
N LEU A 216 -15.13 -35.70 -24.74
CA LEU A 216 -16.49 -36.23 -24.57
C LEU A 216 -17.35 -35.80 -25.74
N ALA A 217 -18.26 -36.69 -26.18
CA ALA A 217 -19.29 -36.33 -27.18
C ALA A 217 -20.23 -35.28 -26.60
N ALA A 218 -20.81 -34.44 -27.48
CA ALA A 218 -21.68 -33.33 -27.06
C ALA A 218 -22.90 -33.74 -26.23
N ASP A 219 -23.42 -34.97 -26.43
CA ASP A 219 -24.57 -35.51 -25.72
C ASP A 219 -24.19 -36.46 -24.58
N ALA A 220 -22.89 -36.59 -24.28
CA ALA A 220 -22.44 -37.46 -23.19
C ALA A 220 -22.84 -36.86 -21.80
N PRO A 221 -23.37 -37.69 -20.88
CA PRO A 221 -23.61 -37.23 -19.54
C PRO A 221 -22.28 -36.87 -18.86
N VAL A 222 -22.31 -35.88 -17.94
CA VAL A 222 -21.14 -35.56 -17.14
C VAL A 222 -20.72 -36.79 -16.36
N PRO A 223 -19.45 -37.21 -16.46
CA PRO A 223 -18.91 -38.29 -15.68
C PRO A 223 -19.02 -38.03 -14.18
N ASP A 224 -18.85 -39.05 -13.36
CA ASP A 224 -18.55 -38.86 -11.94
C ASP A 224 -17.22 -38.15 -11.75
N ARG A 225 -16.88 -37.78 -10.51
CA ARG A 225 -15.63 -37.06 -10.20
C ARG A 225 -14.38 -37.74 -10.77
N ALA A 226 -14.27 -39.08 -10.61
CA ALA A 226 -13.13 -39.83 -11.10
C ALA A 226 -13.06 -39.86 -12.65
N GLY A 227 -14.19 -40.04 -13.33
CA GLY A 227 -14.25 -39.97 -14.78
C GLY A 227 -13.94 -38.55 -15.32
N CYS A 228 -14.32 -37.49 -14.58
CA CYS A 228 -13.96 -36.13 -14.93
C CYS A 228 -12.45 -35.89 -14.78
N GLU A 229 -11.82 -36.39 -13.71
CA GLU A 229 -10.36 -36.34 -13.54
C GLU A 229 -9.62 -37.01 -14.68
N GLU A 230 -10.10 -38.17 -15.13
CA GLU A 230 -9.52 -38.91 -16.27
C GLU A 230 -9.64 -38.11 -17.57
N CYS A 231 -10.80 -37.50 -17.83
CA CYS A 231 -10.97 -36.63 -19.01
C CYS A 231 -10.01 -35.45 -18.98
N ILE A 232 -9.86 -34.79 -17.82
CA ILE A 232 -8.93 -33.69 -17.68
C ILE A 232 -7.48 -34.15 -17.89
N HIS A 233 -7.12 -35.31 -17.32
CA HIS A 233 -5.80 -35.90 -17.52
C HIS A 233 -5.49 -36.12 -19.00
N GLN A 234 -6.44 -36.67 -19.78
CA GLN A 234 -6.28 -36.88 -21.21
C GLN A 234 -6.09 -35.55 -21.97
N ILE A 235 -6.84 -34.50 -21.63
CA ILE A 235 -6.69 -33.17 -22.24
C ILE A 235 -5.28 -32.62 -21.99
N PHE A 236 -4.80 -32.71 -20.76
CA PHE A 236 -3.46 -32.21 -20.38
C PHE A 236 -2.34 -33.07 -20.96
N GLN A 237 -2.55 -34.37 -21.12
CA GLN A 237 -1.60 -35.22 -21.83
C GLN A 237 -1.45 -34.80 -23.30
N GLN A 238 -2.57 -34.57 -23.99
CA GLN A 238 -2.55 -34.04 -25.36
C GLN A 238 -1.83 -32.69 -25.44
N LEU A 239 -2.15 -31.75 -24.54
CA LEU A 239 -1.49 -30.45 -24.48
C LEU A 239 0.02 -30.58 -24.26
N ARG A 240 0.45 -31.53 -23.39
CA ARG A 240 1.87 -31.81 -23.14
C ARG A 240 2.57 -32.36 -24.39
N GLU A 241 1.92 -33.24 -25.13
CA GLU A 241 2.45 -33.82 -26.39
C GLU A 241 2.57 -32.74 -27.48
N GLU A 242 1.54 -31.88 -27.63
CA GLU A 242 1.51 -30.78 -28.61
C GLU A 242 2.53 -29.69 -28.28
N ALA A 243 2.66 -29.29 -27.02
CA ALA A 243 3.56 -28.22 -26.57
C ALA A 243 5.02 -28.68 -26.47
N GLY A 244 5.28 -29.99 -26.24
CA GLY A 244 6.63 -30.54 -26.11
C GLY A 244 7.47 -29.81 -25.04
N PRO A 245 8.66 -29.32 -25.41
CA PRO A 245 9.56 -28.66 -24.43
C PRO A 245 9.01 -27.31 -23.91
N LEU A 246 8.06 -26.70 -24.56
CA LEU A 246 7.46 -25.41 -24.15
C LEU A 246 6.32 -25.58 -23.15
N TYR A 247 5.96 -26.80 -22.78
CA TYR A 247 4.82 -27.08 -21.92
C TYR A 247 4.86 -26.31 -20.60
N GLN A 248 5.97 -26.36 -19.87
CA GLN A 248 6.12 -25.65 -18.59
C GLN A 248 6.09 -24.12 -18.75
N ASP A 249 6.59 -23.59 -19.85
CA ASP A 249 6.55 -22.16 -20.13
C ASP A 249 5.12 -21.68 -20.43
N ILE A 250 4.34 -22.50 -21.15
CA ILE A 250 2.91 -22.24 -21.42
C ILE A 250 2.11 -22.25 -20.11
N LEU A 251 2.34 -23.25 -19.25
CA LEU A 251 1.70 -23.32 -17.94
C LEU A 251 2.00 -22.06 -17.11
N ARG A 252 3.29 -21.70 -17.02
CA ARG A 252 3.75 -20.52 -16.27
C ARG A 252 3.13 -19.24 -16.80
N TYR A 253 3.08 -19.09 -18.11
CA TYR A 253 2.49 -17.91 -18.76
C TYR A 253 1.04 -17.72 -18.34
N PHE A 254 0.19 -18.73 -18.49
CA PHE A 254 -1.22 -18.62 -18.17
C PHE A 254 -1.50 -18.52 -16.67
N LEU A 255 -0.72 -19.21 -15.83
CA LEU A 255 -0.81 -19.09 -14.37
C LEU A 255 -0.54 -17.65 -13.92
N LEU A 256 0.54 -17.04 -14.42
CA LEU A 256 0.90 -15.67 -14.06
C LEU A 256 -0.04 -14.63 -14.68
N GLU A 257 -0.48 -14.81 -15.91
CA GLU A 257 -1.40 -13.89 -16.58
C GLU A 257 -2.74 -13.82 -15.84
N GLU A 258 -3.35 -14.99 -15.55
CA GLU A 258 -4.63 -15.05 -14.84
C GLU A 258 -4.51 -14.51 -13.41
N LEU A 259 -3.43 -14.84 -12.70
CA LEU A 259 -3.17 -14.30 -11.37
C LEU A 259 -3.04 -12.78 -11.40
N ASP A 260 -2.21 -12.24 -12.28
CA ASP A 260 -1.95 -10.79 -12.35
C ASP A 260 -3.20 -10.01 -12.80
N ARG A 261 -3.98 -10.54 -13.75
CA ARG A 261 -5.22 -9.96 -14.24
C ARG A 261 -6.27 -9.88 -13.12
N THR A 262 -6.52 -11.01 -12.48
CA THR A 262 -7.59 -11.14 -11.47
C THR A 262 -7.20 -10.39 -10.18
N TRP A 263 -5.91 -10.38 -9.80
CA TRP A 263 -5.43 -9.58 -8.68
C TRP A 263 -5.62 -8.08 -8.90
N LYS A 264 -5.33 -7.55 -10.09
CA LYS A 264 -5.57 -6.13 -10.43
C LYS A 264 -7.06 -5.76 -10.33
N GLU A 265 -7.94 -6.66 -10.74
CA GLU A 265 -9.38 -6.45 -10.60
C GLU A 265 -9.81 -6.48 -9.14
N HIS A 266 -9.29 -7.43 -8.35
CA HIS A 266 -9.56 -7.51 -6.92
C HIS A 266 -9.13 -6.25 -6.16
N LEU A 267 -7.96 -5.68 -6.48
CA LEU A 267 -7.52 -4.42 -5.88
C LEU A 267 -8.53 -3.28 -6.10
N ARG A 268 -9.08 -3.16 -7.31
CA ARG A 268 -10.12 -2.16 -7.62
C ARG A 268 -11.41 -2.42 -6.84
N ASN A 269 -11.80 -3.68 -6.72
CA ASN A 269 -12.99 -4.08 -5.98
C ASN A 269 -12.83 -3.81 -4.47
N MET A 270 -11.65 -4.05 -3.91
CA MET A 270 -11.34 -3.73 -2.51
C MET A 270 -11.30 -2.23 -2.25
N ASP A 271 -10.81 -1.42 -3.20
CA ASP A 271 -10.89 0.04 -3.09
C ASP A 271 -12.35 0.52 -3.10
N ALA A 272 -13.18 -0.01 -4.01
CA ALA A 272 -14.60 0.31 -4.06
C ALA A 272 -15.33 -0.13 -2.76
N LEU A 273 -14.98 -1.30 -2.21
CA LEU A 273 -15.51 -1.75 -0.92
C LEU A 273 -15.13 -0.78 0.20
N ARG A 274 -13.86 -0.35 0.26
CA ARG A 274 -13.37 0.59 1.26
C ARG A 274 -14.12 1.92 1.21
N ASP A 275 -14.37 2.44 0.02
CA ASP A 275 -15.08 3.70 -0.16
C ASP A 275 -16.56 3.61 0.26
N GLY A 276 -17.18 2.44 0.04
CA GLY A 276 -18.58 2.21 0.38
C GLY A 276 -18.85 1.67 1.78
N ILE A 277 -17.86 1.12 2.46
CA ILE A 277 -18.05 0.35 3.71
C ILE A 277 -18.57 1.23 4.87
N GLY A 278 -18.26 2.51 4.86
CA GLY A 278 -18.73 3.46 5.86
C GLY A 278 -20.26 3.51 5.98
N LEU A 279 -20.97 3.24 4.88
CA LEU A 279 -22.45 3.22 4.86
C LEU A 279 -23.04 2.06 5.70
N ARG A 280 -22.27 0.99 5.96
CA ARG A 280 -22.69 -0.11 6.84
C ARG A 280 -22.94 0.36 8.28
N GLY A 281 -22.31 1.45 8.70
CA GLY A 281 -22.53 2.08 10.01
C GLY A 281 -23.98 2.54 10.23
N TYR A 282 -24.70 2.93 9.19
CA TYR A 282 -26.13 3.25 9.29
C TYR A 282 -27.00 2.04 9.67
N GLY A 283 -26.54 0.83 9.33
CA GLY A 283 -27.16 -0.43 9.74
C GLY A 283 -26.69 -0.96 11.09
N GLN A 284 -26.06 -0.13 11.93
CA GLN A 284 -25.51 -0.50 13.25
C GLN A 284 -24.44 -1.61 13.19
N LYS A 285 -23.79 -1.78 12.05
CA LYS A 285 -22.68 -2.73 11.88
C LYS A 285 -21.35 -1.97 12.00
N ASP A 286 -20.34 -2.63 12.58
CA ASP A 286 -18.98 -2.08 12.59
C ASP A 286 -18.38 -2.15 11.18
N PRO A 287 -18.14 -0.99 10.52
CA PRO A 287 -17.61 -0.96 9.16
C PRO A 287 -16.27 -1.71 8.99
N LYS A 288 -15.45 -1.76 10.05
CA LYS A 288 -14.15 -2.44 10.00
C LYS A 288 -14.30 -3.96 10.00
N LEU A 289 -15.25 -4.46 10.79
CA LEU A 289 -15.55 -5.89 10.85
C LEU A 289 -16.18 -6.35 9.54
N GLU A 290 -17.12 -5.56 9.01
CA GLU A 290 -17.74 -5.86 7.71
C GLU A 290 -16.71 -5.81 6.57
N TYR A 291 -15.78 -4.84 6.56
CA TYR A 291 -14.70 -4.78 5.57
C TYR A 291 -13.82 -6.04 5.60
N LYS A 292 -13.45 -6.51 6.80
CA LYS A 292 -12.68 -7.75 6.93
C LYS A 292 -13.44 -8.96 6.39
N ARG A 293 -14.73 -9.07 6.72
CA ARG A 293 -15.57 -10.18 6.30
C ARG A 293 -15.81 -10.17 4.80
N GLU A 294 -16.34 -9.06 4.27
CA GLU A 294 -16.64 -8.92 2.83
C GLU A 294 -15.35 -9.03 2.00
N GLY A 295 -14.26 -8.40 2.46
CA GLY A 295 -12.96 -8.50 1.79
C GLY A 295 -12.36 -9.90 1.80
N PHE A 296 -12.59 -10.69 2.84
CA PHE A 296 -12.21 -12.10 2.87
C PHE A 296 -13.03 -12.94 1.88
N GLU A 297 -14.35 -12.76 1.85
CA GLU A 297 -15.25 -13.44 0.90
C GLU A 297 -14.86 -13.11 -0.56
N MET A 298 -14.60 -11.84 -0.84
CA MET A 298 -14.12 -11.40 -2.16
C MET A 298 -12.76 -12.02 -2.54
N PHE A 299 -11.85 -12.12 -1.57
CA PHE A 299 -10.54 -12.73 -1.78
C PHE A 299 -10.62 -14.22 -2.08
N GLN A 300 -11.46 -14.96 -1.35
CA GLN A 300 -11.72 -16.37 -1.61
C GLN A 300 -12.33 -16.58 -3.01
N SER A 301 -13.31 -15.75 -3.37
CA SER A 301 -13.89 -15.76 -4.72
C SER A 301 -12.87 -15.48 -5.81
N MET A 302 -11.97 -14.52 -5.58
CA MET A 302 -10.87 -14.19 -6.51
C MET A 302 -9.91 -15.37 -6.68
N LEU A 303 -9.48 -16.02 -5.61
CA LEU A 303 -8.59 -17.20 -5.69
C LEU A 303 -9.25 -18.31 -6.50
N PHE A 304 -10.56 -18.49 -6.30
CA PHE A 304 -11.30 -19.47 -7.06
C PHE A 304 -11.43 -19.11 -8.56
N GLN A 305 -11.64 -17.84 -8.88
CA GLN A 305 -11.65 -17.35 -10.26
C GLN A 305 -10.30 -17.54 -10.96
N ILE A 306 -9.18 -17.37 -10.25
CA ILE A 306 -7.85 -17.65 -10.77
C ILE A 306 -7.75 -19.12 -11.19
N ARG A 307 -8.16 -20.06 -10.32
CA ARG A 307 -8.12 -21.49 -10.60
C ARG A 307 -8.91 -21.85 -11.86
N GLU A 308 -10.16 -21.42 -11.94
CA GLU A 308 -11.00 -21.67 -13.14
C GLU A 308 -10.45 -20.97 -14.39
N GLY A 309 -9.98 -19.73 -14.25
CA GLY A 309 -9.44 -18.95 -15.37
C GLY A 309 -8.23 -19.61 -16.02
N VAL A 310 -7.32 -20.16 -15.20
CA VAL A 310 -6.16 -20.91 -15.68
C VAL A 310 -6.57 -22.11 -16.51
N PHE A 311 -7.48 -22.95 -16.01
CA PHE A 311 -7.94 -24.12 -16.77
C PHE A 311 -8.69 -23.71 -18.03
N ARG A 312 -9.52 -22.68 -17.94
CA ARG A 312 -10.27 -22.14 -19.09
C ARG A 312 -9.35 -21.62 -20.19
N ALA A 313 -8.22 -21.03 -19.82
CA ALA A 313 -7.20 -20.56 -20.74
C ALA A 313 -6.40 -21.72 -21.35
N LEU A 314 -5.85 -22.61 -20.51
CA LEU A 314 -5.00 -23.74 -20.93
C LEU A 314 -5.71 -24.73 -21.85
N THR A 315 -6.99 -25.01 -21.63
CA THR A 315 -7.75 -25.99 -22.43
C THR A 315 -8.23 -25.47 -23.78
N ARG A 316 -8.02 -24.17 -24.07
CA ARG A 316 -8.40 -23.51 -25.34
C ARG A 316 -7.21 -23.19 -26.23
N VAL A 317 -6.01 -23.49 -25.79
CA VAL A 317 -4.75 -23.37 -26.57
C VAL A 317 -4.58 -24.52 -27.62
#